data_f6c6d07f82f6c6d18e7a9c2f5a90c982
#
_entry.id   f6c6d07f82f6c6d18e7a9c2f5a90c982
#
_cell.length_a   1.000
_cell.length_b   1.000
_cell.length_c   1.000
_cell.angle_alpha   90.00
_cell.angle_beta   90.00
_cell.angle_gamma   90.00
#
_symmetry.space_group_name_H-M   'P 1'
#
loop_
_entity.id
_entity.type
_entity.pdbx_description
1 polymer ?
#
loop_
_entity_poly.entity_id
_entity_poly.type
_entity_poly.pdbx_seq_one_letter_code
_entity_poly.pdbx_strand_id
1 'polypeptide(L)'
;MNSIVATPPRAIVRRTTGSSHGPITRLMSPGDLGQLCKPFVFLDLFEFNAKGMPRGFGMHPHSGIATLTYMIEGEVVYEDTTGKSGTLPSGGMEWMQAGNGVWHDARPVGGSPIRGFQLWVALPPDQENAPAHSEYLAPAEIPRQGPALVMLGEYGAARSSIAAPPGMNYLAVQLKNKERWRYTPPAGHDVAWLAVNSGSLDAGEDVNAGEMVIFQESTAAIDIVAQGATSFVLGSAVKHPHDLVTGYYSVHTSEAALEQGESEIRRIGVQLKQQGRLA
;
A
#
# COMPACT_ATOMS: atom_id res chain seq x y z
N MET A 1 -36.79 -6.68 -27.44
CA MET A 1 -35.32 -6.86 -27.39
C MET A 1 -34.79 -5.72 -26.50
N ASN A 2 -34.49 -5.99 -25.24
CA ASN A 2 -33.85 -5.00 -24.38
C ASN A 2 -32.38 -4.88 -24.80
N SER A 3 -32.03 -3.76 -25.42
CA SER A 3 -30.65 -3.40 -25.66
C SER A 3 -29.95 -3.28 -24.27
N ILE A 4 -29.08 -4.23 -23.93
CA ILE A 4 -28.17 -4.09 -22.82
C ILE A 4 -27.25 -2.93 -23.22
N VAL A 5 -27.51 -1.74 -22.71
CA VAL A 5 -26.56 -0.61 -22.84
C VAL A 5 -25.32 -1.06 -22.08
N ALA A 6 -24.26 -1.38 -22.81
CA ALA A 6 -22.96 -1.70 -22.20
C ALA A 6 -22.53 -0.48 -21.39
N THR A 7 -22.39 -0.66 -20.09
CA THR A 7 -21.82 0.39 -19.23
C THR A 7 -20.42 0.72 -19.76
N PRO A 8 -20.13 1.99 -20.03
CA PRO A 8 -18.81 2.36 -20.53
C PRO A 8 -17.73 1.93 -19.53
N PRO A 9 -16.52 1.58 -20.00
CA PRO A 9 -15.42 1.22 -19.11
C PRO A 9 -15.11 2.39 -18.17
N ARG A 10 -14.68 2.09 -16.95
CA ARG A 10 -14.29 3.09 -15.96
C ARG A 10 -13.05 3.83 -16.47
N ALA A 11 -13.17 5.12 -16.72
CA ALA A 11 -12.12 5.91 -17.36
C ALA A 11 -10.93 6.16 -16.42
N ILE A 12 -9.72 6.20 -16.99
CA ILE A 12 -8.52 6.71 -16.31
C ILE A 12 -8.58 8.23 -16.30
N VAL A 13 -8.46 8.85 -15.13
CA VAL A 13 -8.53 10.31 -14.96
C VAL A 13 -7.19 10.94 -14.57
N ARG A 14 -6.25 10.14 -14.07
CA ARG A 14 -4.88 10.57 -13.75
C ARG A 14 -3.91 9.45 -14.06
N ARG A 15 -2.69 9.83 -14.42
CA ARG A 15 -1.57 8.94 -14.68
C ARG A 15 -0.29 9.56 -14.13
N THR A 16 0.61 8.74 -13.60
CA THR A 16 1.93 9.17 -13.13
C THR A 16 2.95 8.04 -13.30
N THR A 17 4.19 8.42 -13.52
CA THR A 17 5.37 7.55 -13.37
C THR A 17 6.11 7.84 -12.06
N GLY A 18 5.55 8.76 -11.26
CA GLY A 18 6.12 9.15 -9.98
C GLY A 18 7.38 10.01 -10.07
N SER A 19 8.04 10.14 -8.94
CA SER A 19 9.32 10.84 -8.79
C SER A 19 10.33 9.92 -8.14
N SER A 20 11.52 9.77 -8.76
CA SER A 20 12.57 8.88 -8.25
C SER A 20 13.43 9.59 -7.20
N HIS A 21 13.65 8.94 -6.07
CA HIS A 21 14.49 9.34 -4.96
C HIS A 21 15.46 8.19 -4.64
N GLY A 22 16.57 8.12 -5.35
CA GLY A 22 17.48 6.99 -5.27
C GLY A 22 16.79 5.68 -5.69
N PRO A 23 16.70 4.68 -4.80
CA PRO A 23 16.08 3.39 -5.10
C PRO A 23 14.56 3.37 -4.97
N ILE A 24 13.93 4.51 -4.69
CA ILE A 24 12.49 4.64 -4.46
C ILE A 24 11.88 5.46 -5.58
N THR A 25 10.77 4.98 -6.15
CA THR A 25 9.89 5.76 -7.01
C THR A 25 8.61 6.05 -6.26
N ARG A 26 8.43 7.31 -5.83
CA ARG A 26 7.23 7.80 -5.18
C ARG A 26 6.13 8.00 -6.21
N LEU A 27 5.12 7.12 -6.21
CA LEU A 27 4.00 7.17 -7.15
C LEU A 27 2.86 8.05 -6.63
N MET A 28 2.70 8.16 -5.30
CA MET A 28 1.64 8.93 -4.66
C MET A 28 2.10 9.43 -3.30
N SER A 29 1.75 10.68 -2.96
CA SER A 29 1.98 11.29 -1.65
C SER A 29 0.68 11.82 -1.03
N PRO A 30 0.64 12.01 0.31
CA PRO A 30 -0.56 12.55 0.98
C PRO A 30 -0.96 13.95 0.51
N GLY A 31 -0.01 14.77 0.06
CA GLY A 31 -0.25 16.13 -0.43
C GLY A 31 -0.60 16.24 -1.91
N ASP A 32 -0.60 15.13 -2.65
CA ASP A 32 -0.92 15.11 -4.09
C ASP A 32 -2.03 14.09 -4.42
N LEU A 33 -1.70 13.02 -5.13
CA LEU A 33 -2.66 12.01 -5.56
C LEU A 33 -3.34 11.28 -4.40
N GLY A 34 -2.74 11.24 -3.21
CA GLY A 34 -3.34 10.69 -2.00
C GLY A 34 -4.65 11.37 -1.61
N GLN A 35 -4.82 12.67 -1.93
CA GLN A 35 -6.10 13.35 -1.71
C GLN A 35 -7.24 12.81 -2.59
N LEU A 36 -6.90 12.30 -3.77
CA LEU A 36 -7.86 11.69 -4.69
C LEU A 36 -8.16 10.23 -4.32
N CYS A 37 -7.15 9.52 -3.78
CA CYS A 37 -7.19 8.08 -3.53
C CYS A 37 -7.49 7.71 -2.08
N LYS A 38 -7.67 8.68 -1.17
CA LYS A 38 -7.91 8.39 0.25
C LYS A 38 -9.04 7.38 0.46
N PRO A 39 -8.85 6.35 1.30
CA PRO A 39 -7.87 6.24 2.38
C PRO A 39 -6.43 5.88 1.96
N PHE A 40 -6.15 5.53 0.71
CA PHE A 40 -4.80 5.28 0.23
C PHE A 40 -4.10 6.61 -0.03
N VAL A 41 -3.08 6.93 0.76
CA VAL A 41 -2.51 8.29 0.74
C VAL A 41 -1.06 8.36 0.28
N PHE A 42 -0.40 7.19 0.12
CA PHE A 42 1.00 7.13 -0.25
C PHE A 42 1.31 5.79 -0.91
N LEU A 43 2.11 5.81 -1.98
CA LEU A 43 2.60 4.59 -2.62
C LEU A 43 4.01 4.80 -3.14
N ASP A 44 4.93 3.98 -2.65
CA ASP A 44 6.28 3.85 -3.17
C ASP A 44 6.47 2.48 -3.83
N LEU A 45 7.09 2.48 -4.99
CA LEU A 45 7.75 1.32 -5.57
C LEU A 45 9.24 1.43 -5.25
N PHE A 46 9.79 0.49 -4.47
CA PHE A 46 11.20 0.46 -4.14
C PHE A 46 11.90 -0.70 -4.84
N GLU A 47 13.13 -0.42 -5.29
CA GLU A 47 14.00 -1.41 -5.91
C GLU A 47 15.46 -1.13 -5.54
N PHE A 48 16.09 -1.98 -4.75
CA PHE A 48 17.48 -1.84 -4.35
C PHE A 48 18.13 -3.20 -4.04
N ASN A 49 19.41 -3.18 -3.78
CA ASN A 49 20.15 -4.35 -3.30
C ASN A 49 20.92 -3.99 -2.03
N ALA A 50 21.36 -5.02 -1.30
CA ALA A 50 22.10 -4.84 -0.05
C ALA A 50 23.41 -4.04 -0.24
N LYS A 51 24.00 -4.00 -1.44
CA LYS A 51 25.20 -3.19 -1.74
C LYS A 51 24.85 -1.70 -1.82
N GLY A 52 23.67 -1.36 -2.38
CA GLY A 52 23.20 0.01 -2.51
C GLY A 52 22.64 0.59 -1.21
N MET A 53 21.98 -0.26 -0.40
CA MET A 53 21.38 0.15 0.88
C MET A 53 21.61 -0.89 1.99
N PRO A 54 22.85 -1.08 2.45
CA PRO A 54 23.17 -2.14 3.41
C PRO A 54 22.50 -1.95 4.79
N ARG A 55 22.13 -0.73 5.14
CA ARG A 55 21.44 -0.38 6.39
C ARG A 55 19.92 -0.28 6.25
N GLY A 56 19.35 -0.60 5.06
CA GLY A 56 17.93 -0.38 4.80
C GLY A 56 17.53 1.09 4.92
N PHE A 57 16.29 1.33 5.31
CA PHE A 57 15.74 2.68 5.50
C PHE A 57 16.12 3.30 6.85
N GLY A 58 16.62 2.49 7.79
CA GLY A 58 16.88 2.89 9.18
C GLY A 58 15.59 3.02 10.00
N MET A 59 15.76 3.03 11.31
CA MET A 59 14.67 3.16 12.26
C MET A 59 13.96 4.51 12.09
N HIS A 60 12.68 4.50 11.75
CA HIS A 60 11.87 5.69 11.50
C HIS A 60 10.43 5.53 12.04
N PRO A 61 9.73 6.63 12.34
CA PRO A 61 8.42 6.59 12.97
C PRO A 61 7.26 6.74 11.98
N HIS A 62 6.06 6.38 12.46
CA HIS A 62 4.78 6.75 11.86
C HIS A 62 3.71 6.99 12.92
N SER A 63 2.71 7.84 12.61
CA SER A 63 1.46 7.96 13.37
C SER A 63 0.28 8.32 12.47
N GLY A 64 -0.94 7.98 12.87
CA GLY A 64 -2.19 8.29 12.17
C GLY A 64 -2.47 7.44 10.93
N ILE A 65 -1.54 6.60 10.54
CA ILE A 65 -1.64 5.75 9.35
C ILE A 65 -1.46 4.28 9.71
N ALA A 66 -1.83 3.43 8.76
CA ALA A 66 -1.27 2.09 8.68
C ALA A 66 -0.36 2.00 7.45
N THR A 67 0.76 1.29 7.58
CA THR A 67 1.64 0.97 6.45
C THR A 67 1.42 -0.47 6.02
N LEU A 68 1.49 -0.72 4.71
CA LEU A 68 1.54 -2.06 4.17
C LEU A 68 2.74 -2.19 3.24
N THR A 69 3.69 -3.04 3.61
CA THR A 69 4.82 -3.45 2.78
C THR A 69 4.47 -4.77 2.10
N TYR A 70 4.52 -4.83 0.77
CA TYR A 70 4.41 -6.06 0.00
C TYR A 70 5.74 -6.36 -0.69
N MET A 71 6.36 -7.47 -0.32
CA MET A 71 7.64 -7.93 -0.87
C MET A 71 7.41 -8.69 -2.17
N ILE A 72 7.83 -8.13 -3.30
CA ILE A 72 7.78 -8.79 -4.61
C ILE A 72 9.00 -9.70 -4.79
N GLU A 73 10.18 -9.20 -4.41
CA GLU A 73 11.45 -9.90 -4.56
C GLU A 73 12.35 -9.60 -3.35
N GLY A 74 13.17 -10.60 -2.99
CA GLY A 74 14.12 -10.49 -1.90
C GLY A 74 13.52 -10.72 -0.52
N GLU A 75 14.30 -10.41 0.50
CA GLU A 75 13.99 -10.69 1.89
C GLU A 75 14.55 -9.58 2.78
N VAL A 76 13.80 -9.18 3.80
CA VAL A 76 14.24 -8.18 4.80
C VAL A 76 14.09 -8.73 6.20
N VAL A 77 15.02 -8.39 7.09
CA VAL A 77 14.84 -8.50 8.54
C VAL A 77 14.17 -7.24 9.02
N TYR A 78 13.13 -7.40 9.81
CA TYR A 78 12.35 -6.29 10.37
C TYR A 78 12.36 -6.29 11.90
N GLU A 79 12.18 -5.11 12.47
CA GLU A 79 11.85 -4.90 13.87
C GLU A 79 10.98 -3.66 14.05
N ASP A 80 10.09 -3.66 15.04
CA ASP A 80 9.26 -2.52 15.39
C ASP A 80 9.09 -2.34 16.90
N THR A 81 8.53 -1.21 17.32
CA THR A 81 8.30 -0.89 18.72
C THR A 81 7.02 -1.48 19.31
N THR A 82 6.26 -2.25 18.53
CA THR A 82 5.21 -3.13 19.08
C THR A 82 5.78 -4.41 19.69
N GLY A 83 7.09 -4.64 19.51
CA GLY A 83 7.81 -5.81 19.97
C GLY A 83 7.90 -6.94 18.94
N LYS A 84 7.52 -6.69 17.70
CA LYS A 84 7.66 -7.65 16.61
C LYS A 84 9.04 -7.54 15.97
N SER A 85 9.60 -8.70 15.63
CA SER A 85 10.82 -8.82 14.84
C SER A 85 10.84 -10.16 14.12
N GLY A 86 11.50 -10.20 12.97
CA GLY A 86 11.58 -11.44 12.17
C GLY A 86 12.12 -11.18 10.78
N THR A 87 11.80 -12.08 9.87
CA THR A 87 12.19 -12.02 8.47
C THR A 87 10.94 -12.00 7.60
N LEU A 88 10.84 -11.04 6.69
CA LEU A 88 9.77 -10.94 5.71
C LEU A 88 10.31 -11.39 4.34
N PRO A 89 9.89 -12.57 3.85
CA PRO A 89 10.38 -13.11 2.59
C PRO A 89 9.65 -12.53 1.38
N SER A 90 10.18 -12.80 0.19
CA SER A 90 9.50 -12.55 -1.09
C SER A 90 8.09 -13.15 -1.09
N GLY A 91 7.12 -12.38 -1.54
CA GLY A 91 5.69 -12.71 -1.53
C GLY A 91 4.99 -12.48 -0.20
N GLY A 92 5.73 -12.18 0.88
CA GLY A 92 5.17 -11.84 2.18
C GLY A 92 4.72 -10.38 2.29
N MET A 93 3.97 -10.06 3.33
CA MET A 93 3.52 -8.71 3.61
C MET A 93 3.59 -8.35 5.09
N GLU A 94 3.82 -7.08 5.35
CA GLU A 94 3.66 -6.42 6.64
C GLU A 94 2.38 -5.57 6.61
N TRP A 95 1.60 -5.62 7.68
CA TRP A 95 0.63 -4.59 8.03
C TRP A 95 1.00 -4.01 9.38
N MET A 96 1.27 -2.72 9.43
CA MET A 96 1.60 -2.02 10.67
C MET A 96 0.67 -0.83 10.85
N GLN A 97 -0.33 -0.98 11.71
CA GLN A 97 -1.18 0.13 12.12
C GLN A 97 -0.43 0.96 13.15
N ALA A 98 0.08 2.09 12.72
CA ALA A 98 0.88 2.97 13.58
C ALA A 98 0.05 3.63 14.67
N GLY A 99 -1.22 3.92 14.39
CA GLY A 99 -2.11 4.54 15.39
C GLY A 99 -1.48 5.78 16.01
N ASN A 100 -1.39 5.80 17.35
CA ASN A 100 -0.80 6.93 18.09
C ASN A 100 0.72 7.08 17.88
N GLY A 101 1.42 6.01 17.49
CA GLY A 101 2.84 6.10 17.17
C GLY A 101 3.56 4.76 17.24
N VAL A 102 4.44 4.52 16.27
CA VAL A 102 5.32 3.37 16.17
C VAL A 102 6.63 3.78 15.53
N TRP A 103 7.72 3.06 15.83
CA TRP A 103 8.98 3.12 15.10
C TRP A 103 9.29 1.73 14.55
N HIS A 104 9.80 1.67 13.32
CA HIS A 104 10.19 0.43 12.70
C HIS A 104 11.44 0.58 11.82
N ASP A 105 12.08 -0.55 11.53
CA ASP A 105 13.22 -0.67 10.61
C ASP A 105 13.09 -1.97 9.81
N ALA A 106 13.54 -1.93 8.56
CA ALA A 106 13.67 -3.10 7.72
C ALA A 106 15.00 -3.04 6.96
N ARG A 107 15.77 -4.13 7.05
CA ARG A 107 17.10 -4.24 6.44
C ARG A 107 17.17 -5.44 5.48
N PRO A 108 17.78 -5.28 4.31
CA PRO A 108 17.91 -6.36 3.34
C PRO A 108 18.75 -7.52 3.90
N VAL A 109 18.37 -8.74 3.54
CA VAL A 109 19.09 -9.96 3.86
C VAL A 109 19.77 -10.49 2.60
N GLY A 110 21.05 -10.89 2.72
CA GLY A 110 21.80 -11.47 1.61
C GLY A 110 22.14 -10.46 0.50
N GLY A 111 22.37 -10.97 -0.71
CA GLY A 111 22.80 -10.17 -1.87
C GLY A 111 21.77 -10.02 -2.98
N SER A 112 20.58 -10.59 -2.81
CA SER A 112 19.51 -10.54 -3.79
C SER A 112 18.91 -9.13 -3.90
N PRO A 113 18.40 -8.76 -5.09
CA PRO A 113 17.60 -7.55 -5.23
C PRO A 113 16.41 -7.57 -4.28
N ILE A 114 16.07 -6.41 -3.76
CA ILE A 114 14.86 -6.16 -2.96
C ILE A 114 13.93 -5.32 -3.82
N ARG A 115 12.71 -5.77 -4.00
CA ARG A 115 11.67 -5.04 -4.73
C ARG A 115 10.33 -5.21 -4.05
N GLY A 116 9.56 -4.12 -3.97
CA GLY A 116 8.25 -4.17 -3.35
C GLY A 116 7.50 -2.85 -3.40
N PHE A 117 6.29 -2.87 -2.87
CA PHE A 117 5.47 -1.68 -2.68
C PHE A 117 5.34 -1.35 -1.19
N GLN A 118 5.42 -0.06 -0.88
CA GLN A 118 5.06 0.52 0.42
C GLN A 118 3.81 1.36 0.23
N LEU A 119 2.72 0.97 0.84
CA LEU A 119 1.45 1.69 0.85
C LEU A 119 1.22 2.33 2.22
N TRP A 120 0.67 3.55 2.28
CA TRP A 120 0.07 4.08 3.50
C TRP A 120 -1.43 4.23 3.34
N VAL A 121 -2.13 3.86 4.40
CA VAL A 121 -3.58 3.99 4.55
C VAL A 121 -3.85 4.98 5.68
N ALA A 122 -4.58 6.06 5.41
CA ALA A 122 -5.06 6.97 6.44
C ALA A 122 -6.10 6.25 7.32
N LEU A 123 -5.90 6.32 8.63
CA LEU A 123 -6.81 5.71 9.59
C LEU A 123 -8.01 6.63 9.87
N PRO A 124 -9.17 6.06 10.21
CA PRO A 124 -10.32 6.84 10.67
C PRO A 124 -10.06 7.45 12.04
N PRO A 125 -10.82 8.50 12.45
CA PRO A 125 -10.61 9.25 13.69
C PRO A 125 -10.56 8.41 14.97
N ASP A 126 -11.30 7.30 14.99
CA ASP A 126 -11.34 6.37 16.13
C ASP A 126 -10.13 5.43 16.22
N GLN A 127 -9.29 5.38 15.17
CA GLN A 127 -8.13 4.50 15.08
C GLN A 127 -6.81 5.25 14.92
N GLU A 128 -6.82 6.49 14.45
CA GLU A 128 -5.61 7.26 14.13
C GLU A 128 -4.69 7.54 15.34
N ASN A 129 -5.23 7.49 16.56
CA ASN A 129 -4.47 7.58 17.81
C ASN A 129 -4.68 6.34 18.73
N ALA A 130 -5.17 5.23 18.19
CA ALA A 130 -5.26 3.97 18.91
C ALA A 130 -3.87 3.35 19.17
N PRO A 131 -3.74 2.38 20.08
CA PRO A 131 -2.48 1.66 20.26
C PRO A 131 -1.97 1.03 18.96
N ALA A 132 -0.66 1.14 18.72
CA ALA A 132 -0.03 0.54 17.55
C ALA A 132 -0.05 -1.00 17.62
N HIS A 133 -0.20 -1.65 16.46
CA HIS A 133 -0.04 -3.10 16.32
C HIS A 133 0.48 -3.45 14.93
N SER A 134 1.15 -4.60 14.82
CA SER A 134 1.72 -5.07 13.56
C SER A 134 1.38 -6.53 13.33
N GLU A 135 1.18 -6.90 12.07
CA GLU A 135 0.98 -8.26 11.59
C GLU A 135 1.89 -8.50 10.39
N TYR A 136 2.53 -9.65 10.38
CA TYR A 136 3.44 -10.06 9.30
C TYR A 136 2.95 -11.41 8.77
N LEU A 137 2.62 -11.46 7.49
CA LEU A 137 2.11 -12.66 6.84
C LEU A 137 3.15 -13.24 5.88
N ALA A 138 3.43 -14.51 6.06
CA ALA A 138 4.19 -15.27 5.07
C ALA A 138 3.36 -15.44 3.76
N PRO A 139 3.99 -15.69 2.61
CA PRO A 139 3.29 -15.80 1.32
C PRO A 139 2.13 -16.82 1.32
N ALA A 140 2.26 -17.92 2.06
CA ALA A 140 1.23 -18.95 2.15
C ALA A 140 0.01 -18.56 3.00
N GLU A 141 0.14 -17.50 3.81
CA GLU A 141 -0.92 -17.00 4.69
C GLU A 141 -1.79 -15.93 4.00
N ILE A 142 -1.34 -15.40 2.85
CA ILE A 142 -2.09 -14.40 2.10
C ILE A 142 -3.11 -15.10 1.21
N PRO A 143 -4.41 -14.90 1.42
CA PRO A 143 -5.47 -15.56 0.65
C PRO A 143 -5.39 -15.19 -0.84
N ARG A 144 -5.77 -16.14 -1.70
CA ARG A 144 -5.76 -15.99 -3.15
C ARG A 144 -7.12 -16.33 -3.76
N GLN A 145 -7.53 -15.54 -4.75
CA GLN A 145 -8.68 -15.84 -5.60
C GLN A 145 -8.31 -15.58 -7.07
N GLY A 146 -8.25 -16.64 -7.87
CA GLY A 146 -7.80 -16.56 -9.25
C GLY A 146 -6.38 -15.96 -9.35
N PRO A 147 -6.16 -14.90 -10.14
CA PRO A 147 -4.85 -14.28 -10.31
C PRO A 147 -4.48 -13.31 -9.15
N ALA A 148 -5.40 -13.03 -8.23
CA ALA A 148 -5.24 -12.01 -7.19
C ALA A 148 -4.87 -12.61 -5.82
N LEU A 149 -3.82 -12.07 -5.17
CA LEU A 149 -3.60 -12.16 -3.72
C LEU A 149 -4.43 -11.06 -3.04
N VAL A 150 -5.15 -11.40 -1.97
CA VAL A 150 -6.01 -10.47 -1.21
C VAL A 150 -5.25 -9.99 0.01
N MET A 151 -4.54 -8.88 -0.13
CA MET A 151 -3.74 -8.30 0.95
C MET A 151 -4.60 -7.58 1.99
N LEU A 152 -5.59 -6.80 1.54
CA LEU A 152 -6.61 -6.18 2.40
C LEU A 152 -7.99 -6.41 1.79
N GLY A 153 -9.00 -6.53 2.66
CA GLY A 153 -10.40 -6.66 2.28
C GLY A 153 -10.78 -8.04 1.75
N GLU A 154 -11.57 -8.09 0.68
CA GLU A 154 -12.12 -9.33 0.14
C GLU A 154 -12.22 -9.30 -1.39
N TYR A 155 -12.02 -10.46 -2.02
CA TYR A 155 -12.23 -10.64 -3.45
C TYR A 155 -12.71 -12.06 -3.73
N GLY A 156 -13.91 -12.17 -4.32
CA GLY A 156 -14.58 -13.47 -4.49
C GLY A 156 -14.83 -14.18 -3.15
N ALA A 157 -14.29 -15.39 -2.99
CA ALA A 157 -14.39 -16.13 -1.75
C ALA A 157 -13.20 -15.92 -0.79
N ALA A 158 -12.16 -15.21 -1.23
CA ALA A 158 -10.98 -14.94 -0.43
C ALA A 158 -11.15 -13.65 0.39
N ARG A 159 -10.74 -13.73 1.67
CA ARG A 159 -10.76 -12.58 2.60
C ARG A 159 -9.42 -12.50 3.32
N SER A 160 -8.83 -11.33 3.39
CA SER A 160 -7.62 -11.07 4.19
C SER A 160 -7.89 -11.34 5.68
N SER A 161 -6.91 -11.87 6.37
CA SER A 161 -6.91 -12.01 7.83
C SER A 161 -6.61 -10.69 8.55
N ILE A 162 -6.06 -9.69 7.83
CA ILE A 162 -5.72 -8.39 8.40
C ILE A 162 -6.99 -7.62 8.79
N ALA A 163 -7.04 -7.19 10.04
CA ALA A 163 -8.13 -6.38 10.59
C ALA A 163 -7.96 -4.89 10.21
N ALA A 164 -7.91 -4.59 8.92
CA ALA A 164 -7.86 -3.23 8.42
C ALA A 164 -9.21 -2.51 8.61
N PRO A 165 -9.24 -1.15 8.62
CA PRO A 165 -10.49 -0.40 8.54
C PRO A 165 -11.37 -0.90 7.39
N PRO A 166 -12.69 -1.01 7.57
CA PRO A 166 -13.57 -1.58 6.55
C PRO A 166 -13.68 -0.69 5.30
N GLY A 167 -14.18 -1.27 4.22
CA GLY A 167 -14.47 -0.54 2.98
C GLY A 167 -13.26 -0.30 2.10
N MET A 168 -12.26 -1.18 2.13
CA MET A 168 -11.13 -1.14 1.22
C MET A 168 -10.68 -2.53 0.77
N ASN A 169 -10.16 -2.60 -0.45
CA ASN A 169 -9.43 -3.75 -0.97
C ASN A 169 -8.04 -3.31 -1.45
N TYR A 170 -7.04 -4.13 -1.17
CA TYR A 170 -5.72 -4.02 -1.77
C TYR A 170 -5.27 -5.39 -2.26
N LEU A 171 -5.05 -5.51 -3.55
CA LEU A 171 -4.79 -6.77 -4.25
C LEU A 171 -3.44 -6.71 -4.95
N ALA A 172 -2.68 -7.82 -4.93
CA ALA A 172 -1.57 -8.03 -5.86
C ALA A 172 -1.99 -9.04 -6.93
N VAL A 173 -1.88 -8.66 -8.19
CA VAL A 173 -2.45 -9.40 -9.33
C VAL A 173 -1.35 -9.79 -10.30
N GLN A 174 -1.40 -11.04 -10.78
CA GLN A 174 -0.50 -11.57 -11.80
C GLN A 174 -1.31 -12.16 -12.94
N LEU A 175 -1.15 -11.60 -14.14
CA LEU A 175 -1.82 -12.07 -15.35
C LEU A 175 -0.81 -12.62 -16.36
N LYS A 176 -1.21 -13.66 -17.06
CA LYS A 176 -0.47 -14.20 -18.20
C LYS A 176 -0.71 -13.32 -19.45
N ASN A 177 0.14 -13.48 -20.46
CA ASN A 177 -0.06 -12.79 -21.74
C ASN A 177 -1.46 -13.02 -22.31
N LYS A 178 -2.13 -11.93 -22.68
CA LYS A 178 -3.51 -11.89 -23.21
C LYS A 178 -4.59 -12.34 -22.22
N GLU A 179 -4.25 -12.59 -20.97
CA GLU A 179 -5.24 -12.92 -19.96
C GLU A 179 -6.13 -11.68 -19.70
N ARG A 180 -7.45 -11.95 -19.64
CA ARG A 180 -8.46 -10.94 -19.31
C ARG A 180 -8.88 -11.11 -17.88
N TRP A 181 -8.95 -10.03 -17.15
CA TRP A 181 -9.41 -10.03 -15.78
C TRP A 181 -10.35 -8.84 -15.54
N ARG A 182 -11.50 -9.13 -14.97
CA ARG A 182 -12.48 -8.11 -14.61
C ARG A 182 -12.51 -7.95 -13.12
N TYR A 183 -12.18 -6.76 -12.65
CA TYR A 183 -12.34 -6.39 -11.25
C TYR A 183 -13.69 -5.69 -11.07
N THR A 184 -14.57 -6.29 -10.27
CA THR A 184 -15.83 -5.67 -9.82
C THR A 184 -15.61 -5.21 -8.39
N PRO A 185 -15.55 -3.89 -8.13
CA PRO A 185 -15.40 -3.37 -6.77
C PRO A 185 -16.56 -3.79 -5.89
N PRO A 186 -16.36 -4.03 -4.58
CA PRO A 186 -17.45 -4.14 -3.63
C PRO A 186 -18.37 -2.90 -3.61
N ALA A 187 -19.59 -3.05 -3.13
CA ALA A 187 -20.55 -1.95 -3.03
C ALA A 187 -19.95 -0.76 -2.25
N GLY A 188 -20.09 0.45 -2.80
CA GLY A 188 -19.58 1.68 -2.20
C GLY A 188 -18.09 1.99 -2.47
N HIS A 189 -17.30 1.07 -3.06
CA HIS A 189 -15.92 1.36 -3.43
C HIS A 189 -15.88 2.25 -4.68
N ASP A 190 -15.97 3.53 -4.49
CA ASP A 190 -15.98 4.55 -5.54
C ASP A 190 -14.57 5.02 -5.94
N VAL A 191 -13.57 4.87 -5.07
CA VAL A 191 -12.16 5.11 -5.37
C VAL A 191 -11.53 3.84 -5.94
N ALA A 192 -10.72 3.96 -7.01
CA ALA A 192 -9.84 2.88 -7.48
C ALA A 192 -8.61 3.41 -8.21
N TRP A 193 -7.53 2.67 -8.08
CA TRP A 193 -6.26 2.91 -8.74
C TRP A 193 -5.52 1.58 -8.97
N LEU A 194 -4.56 1.55 -9.90
CA LEU A 194 -3.61 0.45 -10.03
C LEU A 194 -2.20 0.98 -10.33
N ALA A 195 -1.18 0.20 -9.95
CA ALA A 195 0.22 0.49 -10.26
C ALA A 195 0.91 -0.77 -10.81
N VAL A 196 1.51 -0.65 -12.00
CA VAL A 196 2.12 -1.78 -12.69
C VAL A 196 3.57 -1.95 -12.23
N ASN A 197 3.87 -3.14 -11.68
CA ASN A 197 5.21 -3.53 -11.30
C ASN A 197 6.06 -4.00 -12.48
N SER A 198 5.49 -4.85 -13.33
CA SER A 198 6.18 -5.39 -14.51
C SER A 198 5.19 -5.73 -15.63
N GLY A 199 5.67 -5.71 -16.88
CA GLY A 199 4.85 -5.92 -18.06
C GLY A 199 4.04 -4.68 -18.43
N SER A 200 2.93 -4.89 -19.13
CA SER A 200 1.97 -3.85 -19.50
C SER A 200 0.56 -4.43 -19.61
N LEU A 201 -0.44 -3.59 -19.50
CA LEU A 201 -1.84 -3.97 -19.57
C LEU A 201 -2.66 -2.87 -20.27
N ASP A 202 -3.82 -3.26 -20.77
CA ASP A 202 -4.87 -2.35 -21.23
C ASP A 202 -5.99 -2.35 -20.17
N ALA A 203 -6.30 -1.17 -19.62
CA ALA A 203 -7.42 -0.91 -18.71
C ALA A 203 -8.36 0.18 -19.28
N GLY A 204 -8.62 0.13 -20.60
CA GLY A 204 -9.25 1.18 -21.41
C GLY A 204 -8.22 2.08 -22.08
N GLU A 205 -7.01 2.12 -21.56
CA GLU A 205 -5.79 2.71 -22.12
C GLU A 205 -4.61 1.82 -21.71
N ASP A 206 -3.51 1.89 -22.46
CA ASP A 206 -2.27 1.17 -22.13
C ASP A 206 -1.64 1.72 -20.86
N VAL A 207 -1.25 0.82 -19.94
CA VAL A 207 -0.52 1.14 -18.70
C VAL A 207 0.72 0.25 -18.61
N ASN A 208 1.88 0.87 -18.49
CA ASN A 208 3.18 0.20 -18.54
C ASN A 208 3.80 0.03 -17.15
N ALA A 209 4.83 -0.83 -17.06
CA ALA A 209 5.62 -0.98 -15.85
C ALA A 209 6.13 0.39 -15.33
N GLY A 210 6.03 0.61 -14.02
CA GLY A 210 6.38 1.85 -13.34
C GLY A 210 5.30 2.93 -13.41
N GLU A 211 4.19 2.71 -14.10
CA GLU A 211 3.06 3.64 -14.12
C GLU A 211 2.02 3.31 -13.06
N MET A 212 1.43 4.35 -12.49
CA MET A 212 0.22 4.30 -11.68
C MET A 212 -0.89 5.08 -12.38
N VAL A 213 -2.09 4.54 -12.39
CA VAL A 213 -3.30 5.20 -12.90
C VAL A 213 -4.40 5.24 -11.85
N ILE A 214 -5.17 6.34 -11.87
CA ILE A 214 -6.34 6.54 -11.01
C ILE A 214 -7.56 6.56 -11.92
N PHE A 215 -8.56 5.79 -11.55
CA PHE A 215 -9.84 5.72 -12.28
C PHE A 215 -10.81 6.79 -11.79
N GLN A 216 -11.73 7.17 -12.66
CA GLN A 216 -12.87 8.01 -12.31
C GLN A 216 -13.60 7.44 -11.09
N GLU A 217 -14.04 8.28 -10.17
CA GLU A 217 -14.89 7.87 -9.04
C GLU A 217 -16.16 7.21 -9.57
N SER A 218 -16.32 5.92 -9.29
CA SER A 218 -17.43 5.09 -9.77
C SER A 218 -17.37 3.72 -9.11
N THR A 219 -18.49 3.05 -9.01
CA THR A 219 -18.59 1.63 -8.62
C THR A 219 -18.55 0.68 -9.81
N ALA A 220 -18.33 1.19 -11.03
CA ALA A 220 -18.23 0.38 -12.23
C ALA A 220 -17.00 -0.54 -12.20
N ALA A 221 -17.13 -1.69 -12.84
CA ALA A 221 -16.05 -2.65 -12.97
C ALA A 221 -14.91 -2.10 -13.85
N ILE A 222 -13.71 -2.63 -13.61
CA ILE A 222 -12.50 -2.34 -14.40
C ILE A 222 -12.16 -3.61 -15.17
N ASP A 223 -12.15 -3.49 -16.50
CA ASP A 223 -11.71 -4.56 -17.40
C ASP A 223 -10.24 -4.38 -17.71
N ILE A 224 -9.46 -5.43 -17.52
CA ILE A 224 -8.00 -5.44 -17.70
C ILE A 224 -7.61 -6.55 -18.64
N VAL A 225 -6.72 -6.25 -19.60
CA VAL A 225 -6.13 -7.23 -20.52
C VAL A 225 -4.62 -7.12 -20.46
N ALA A 226 -3.94 -8.18 -20.06
CA ALA A 226 -2.49 -8.20 -20.01
C ALA A 226 -1.87 -8.25 -21.42
N GLN A 227 -0.85 -7.42 -21.66
CA GLN A 227 -0.09 -7.33 -22.92
C GLN A 227 1.30 -7.97 -22.74
N GLY A 228 1.34 -9.15 -22.19
CA GLY A 228 2.52 -9.90 -21.76
C GLY A 228 2.28 -10.51 -20.39
N ALA A 229 3.28 -11.15 -19.79
CA ALA A 229 3.24 -11.51 -18.38
C ALA A 229 3.28 -10.20 -17.57
N THR A 230 2.24 -9.92 -16.80
CA THR A 230 2.07 -8.63 -16.14
C THR A 230 1.77 -8.81 -14.67
N SER A 231 2.42 -8.01 -13.82
CA SER A 231 2.12 -7.93 -12.39
C SER A 231 1.85 -6.49 -11.96
N PHE A 232 0.85 -6.30 -11.12
CA PHE A 232 0.43 -4.99 -10.63
C PHE A 232 -0.23 -5.10 -9.26
N VAL A 233 -0.35 -3.97 -8.58
CA VAL A 233 -1.20 -3.82 -7.41
C VAL A 233 -2.43 -2.98 -7.77
N LEU A 234 -3.57 -3.28 -7.12
CA LEU A 234 -4.83 -2.56 -7.29
C LEU A 234 -5.42 -2.25 -5.93
N GLY A 235 -5.74 -0.98 -5.70
CA GLY A 235 -6.50 -0.51 -4.56
C GLY A 235 -7.89 -0.04 -4.95
N SER A 236 -8.90 -0.38 -4.17
CA SER A 236 -10.22 0.24 -4.24
C SER A 236 -10.80 0.44 -2.85
N ALA A 237 -11.58 1.51 -2.67
CA ALA A 237 -12.15 1.83 -1.36
C ALA A 237 -13.41 2.69 -1.46
N VAL A 238 -14.17 2.71 -0.35
CA VAL A 238 -15.07 3.81 -0.02
C VAL A 238 -14.18 5.03 0.26
N LYS A 239 -14.47 6.16 -0.36
CA LYS A 239 -13.66 7.37 -0.16
C LYS A 239 -13.67 7.81 1.29
N HIS A 240 -12.48 8.02 1.85
CA HIS A 240 -12.33 8.50 3.23
C HIS A 240 -12.95 9.90 3.36
N PRO A 241 -13.91 10.10 4.29
CA PRO A 241 -14.74 11.31 4.30
C PRO A 241 -14.08 12.55 4.90
N HIS A 242 -12.99 12.36 5.67
CA HIS A 242 -12.34 13.45 6.38
C HIS A 242 -11.26 14.12 5.53
N ASP A 243 -11.00 15.40 5.81
CA ASP A 243 -9.79 16.08 5.36
C ASP A 243 -8.57 15.48 6.07
N LEU A 244 -7.41 15.64 5.46
CA LEU A 244 -6.17 15.06 5.98
C LEU A 244 -5.19 16.17 6.33
N VAL A 245 -4.65 16.06 7.54
CA VAL A 245 -3.57 16.91 8.06
C VAL A 245 -2.27 16.10 8.03
N THR A 246 -1.23 16.62 7.40
CA THR A 246 0.00 15.89 7.14
C THR A 246 1.15 16.40 8.00
N GLY A 247 1.81 15.50 8.72
CA GLY A 247 3.13 15.69 9.32
C GLY A 247 4.24 15.11 8.42
N TYR A 248 5.46 15.02 8.95
CA TYR A 248 6.58 14.49 8.17
C TYR A 248 6.47 12.97 7.92
N TYR A 249 6.06 12.21 8.93
CA TYR A 249 5.86 10.75 8.90
C TYR A 249 4.43 10.34 9.26
N SER A 250 3.51 11.28 9.28
CA SER A 250 2.19 11.16 9.90
C SER A 250 1.11 11.74 9.00
N VAL A 251 -0.08 11.12 9.03
CA VAL A 251 -1.29 11.68 8.42
C VAL A 251 -2.43 11.46 9.40
N HIS A 252 -3.16 12.52 9.73
CA HIS A 252 -4.28 12.48 10.66
C HIS A 252 -5.49 13.21 10.09
N THR A 253 -6.63 13.11 10.75
CA THR A 253 -7.87 13.79 10.35
C THR A 253 -8.04 15.17 11.02
N SER A 254 -7.16 15.52 11.95
CA SER A 254 -7.17 16.82 12.63
C SER A 254 -5.79 17.20 13.16
N GLU A 255 -5.55 18.51 13.35
CA GLU A 255 -4.32 19.06 13.94
C GLU A 255 -4.08 18.51 15.35
N ALA A 256 -5.13 18.38 16.16
CA ALA A 256 -5.03 17.86 17.51
C ALA A 256 -4.58 16.38 17.54
N ALA A 257 -5.13 15.56 16.63
CA ALA A 257 -4.73 14.17 16.48
C ALA A 257 -3.28 14.03 15.98
N LEU A 258 -2.87 14.89 15.05
CA LEU A 258 -1.49 14.97 14.56
C LEU A 258 -0.53 15.34 15.69
N GLU A 259 -0.81 16.39 16.47
CA GLU A 259 0.03 16.81 17.60
C GLU A 259 0.20 15.69 18.63
N GLN A 260 -0.88 14.97 18.93
CA GLN A 260 -0.85 13.83 19.83
C GLN A 260 0.07 12.73 19.30
N GLY A 261 -0.10 12.30 18.04
CA GLY A 261 0.71 11.26 17.41
C GLY A 261 2.18 11.64 17.31
N GLU A 262 2.49 12.87 16.85
CA GLU A 262 3.86 13.35 16.78
C GLU A 262 4.53 13.51 18.14
N SER A 263 3.78 13.83 19.18
CA SER A 263 4.29 13.85 20.56
C SER A 263 4.68 12.45 21.01
N GLU A 264 3.88 11.46 20.70
CA GLU A 264 4.15 10.07 21.05
C GLU A 264 5.36 9.51 20.29
N ILE A 265 5.47 9.73 18.97
CA ILE A 265 6.64 9.27 18.20
C ILE A 265 7.93 9.93 18.70
N ARG A 266 7.88 11.22 19.11
CA ARG A 266 9.04 11.88 19.76
C ARG A 266 9.39 11.23 21.09
N ARG A 267 8.39 10.91 21.92
CA ARG A 267 8.59 10.22 23.21
C ARG A 267 9.26 8.85 23.04
N ILE A 268 8.75 8.05 22.08
CA ILE A 268 9.34 6.74 21.73
C ILE A 268 10.77 6.92 21.21
N GLY A 269 11.01 7.91 20.33
CA GLY A 269 12.35 8.21 19.81
C GLY A 269 13.37 8.51 20.91
N VAL A 270 12.98 9.28 21.95
CA VAL A 270 13.83 9.53 23.12
C VAL A 270 14.17 8.21 23.85
N GLN A 271 13.20 7.34 24.03
CA GLN A 271 13.44 6.02 24.66
C GLN A 271 14.40 5.15 23.82
N LEU A 272 14.22 5.11 22.49
CA LEU A 272 15.10 4.37 21.59
C LEU A 272 16.56 4.90 21.65
N LYS A 273 16.74 6.22 21.73
CA LYS A 273 18.07 6.83 21.95
C LYS A 273 18.70 6.41 23.27
N GLN A 274 17.95 6.45 24.36
CA GLN A 274 18.43 6.00 25.68
C GLN A 274 18.82 4.51 25.68
N GLN A 275 18.18 3.70 24.86
CA GLN A 275 18.47 2.27 24.66
C GLN A 275 19.62 2.01 23.65
N GLY A 276 20.19 3.06 23.04
CA GLY A 276 21.22 2.93 22.00
C GLY A 276 20.72 2.32 20.67
N ARG A 277 19.40 2.31 20.45
CA ARG A 277 18.76 1.77 19.22
C ARG A 277 18.55 2.84 18.15
N LEU A 278 18.72 4.11 18.49
CA LEU A 278 18.65 5.24 17.58
C LEU A 278 19.88 6.14 17.81
N ALA A 279 20.53 6.57 16.72
CA ALA A 279 21.72 7.45 16.77
C ALA A 279 21.40 8.88 17.19
#